data_467e4628461242c562626c83e3d9c597
#
_entry.id   467e4628461242c562626c83e3d9c597
#
_cell.length_a   1.000
_cell.length_b   1.000
_cell.length_c   1.000
_cell.angle_alpha   90.00
_cell.angle_beta   90.00
_cell.angle_gamma   90.00
#
_symmetry.space_group_name_H-M   'P 1'
#
loop_
_entity.id
_entity.type
_entity.pdbx_description
1 polymer ?
#
loop_
_entity_poly.entity_id
_entity_poly.type
_entity_poly.pdbx_seq_one_letter_code
_entity_poly.pdbx_strand_id
1 'polypeptide(L)'
;MITKIYKRLLCIAKRQSRALIGLSVISCQLSFSVALSSCTDLDEKVYDRIDAGVYYQNEASVRGAVAAIYGQTSQTLAGENFFHLSEYPADQITWRVWNAGLWGWDEAMKTVLSWHNWTSESTIINNAWNGAWTAIGLANLLLSDLEGLSASALGMTDAQLAQYVAEVRTIRAWNYYCIFELWGGALPLNTSASSEVPGTADPDWDTSCRKIYDFIATELDETVNALAKDDANHSMVNRANQAMNRLLKARLLLNAEVFIGERHYDECEALSKEIINGTYGTYAIDDNYRNLYSMDNVKSPEVIFALAAEDGQGAANAISNVRTMVGMWYGYADYFGQSYDGIGAWNCVCLVPSFDNSGSVLPTGGSTGAKCFLDYGDKLGAPYERFDDRDIRKQNYTYDVNTKTHGPGMFLKGIIRANFGTGDVLKADADRDGQDLVYVDQLGTFLNQGRELETVMSPRWGETNSGVRLVKYPLYPNDEQGGFKSIDDVQFRLAEAYYNVAECEMRKGNSAEAKNYVDAVRGRYYKTSDRTAALSIPGPGFTQFDMDWMLSEWGKEYLGEGNRRRTDLRRFDKFTQGQWWFWGRAKEDGISLPEKRDRKYEWYPLPQSAISVNPGLIQNPNY
;
A
#
# COMPACT_ATOMS: atom_id res chain seq x y z
N MET A 1 -25.81 -40.26 41.14
CA MET A 1 -24.57 -40.91 40.65
C MET A 1 -23.33 -39.99 40.73
N ILE A 2 -23.48 -38.70 40.56
CA ILE A 2 -22.39 -37.70 40.55
C ILE A 2 -21.80 -37.47 41.96
N THR A 3 -22.61 -37.55 43.02
CA THR A 3 -22.12 -37.31 44.40
C THR A 3 -21.23 -38.41 44.98
N LYS A 4 -21.27 -39.62 44.42
CA LYS A 4 -20.40 -40.73 44.83
C LYS A 4 -18.99 -40.67 44.22
N ILE A 5 -18.85 -40.00 43.08
CA ILE A 5 -17.58 -39.83 42.36
C ILE A 5 -16.75 -38.74 43.06
N TYR A 6 -17.40 -37.67 43.51
CA TYR A 6 -16.71 -36.55 44.21
C TYR A 6 -16.12 -36.95 45.58
N LYS A 7 -16.77 -37.87 46.30
CA LYS A 7 -16.23 -38.37 47.59
C LYS A 7 -15.06 -39.33 47.43
N ARG A 8 -14.94 -40.04 46.27
CA ARG A 8 -13.78 -40.89 46.00
C ARG A 8 -12.53 -40.11 45.55
N LEU A 9 -12.72 -39.02 44.85
CA LEU A 9 -11.61 -38.15 44.44
C LEU A 9 -10.97 -37.35 45.59
N LEU A 10 -11.78 -36.95 46.58
CA LEU A 10 -11.26 -36.28 47.79
C LEU A 10 -10.49 -37.21 48.73
N CYS A 11 -10.77 -38.53 48.73
CA CYS A 11 -10.01 -39.50 49.52
C CYS A 11 -8.66 -39.86 48.90
N ILE A 12 -8.53 -39.77 47.58
CA ILE A 12 -7.27 -40.03 46.86
C ILE A 12 -6.28 -38.84 47.03
N ALA A 13 -6.81 -37.61 46.98
CA ALA A 13 -6.02 -36.39 47.17
C ALA A 13 -5.43 -36.29 48.61
N LYS A 14 -6.16 -36.76 49.64
CA LYS A 14 -5.69 -36.77 51.04
C LYS A 14 -4.64 -37.87 51.34
N ARG A 15 -4.54 -38.91 50.51
CA ARG A 15 -3.52 -39.94 50.66
C ARG A 15 -2.20 -39.61 49.98
N GLN A 16 -2.22 -38.78 48.92
CA GLN A 16 -1.02 -38.35 48.23
C GLN A 16 -0.27 -37.22 48.98
N SER A 17 -0.97 -36.33 49.70
CA SER A 17 -0.36 -35.25 50.44
C SER A 17 0.43 -35.70 51.70
N ARG A 18 0.18 -36.93 52.20
CA ARG A 18 0.95 -37.47 53.34
C ARG A 18 2.22 -38.26 52.92
N ALA A 19 2.31 -38.67 51.65
CA ALA A 19 3.50 -39.31 51.10
C ALA A 19 4.54 -38.29 50.62
N LEU A 20 4.12 -37.09 50.25
CA LEU A 20 5.02 -36.01 49.77
C LEU A 20 5.76 -35.25 50.90
N ILE A 21 5.24 -35.27 52.12
CA ILE A 21 5.88 -34.62 53.29
C ILE A 21 6.98 -35.51 53.86
N GLY A 22 6.95 -36.83 53.65
CA GLY A 22 8.00 -37.76 54.11
C GLY A 22 9.23 -37.81 53.20
N LEU A 23 9.11 -37.44 51.91
CA LEU A 23 10.22 -37.41 50.95
C LEU A 23 10.99 -36.06 50.96
N SER A 24 10.39 -34.98 51.39
CA SER A 24 11.04 -33.64 51.40
C SER A 24 12.05 -33.45 52.54
N VAL A 25 11.98 -34.24 53.58
CA VAL A 25 12.95 -34.13 54.73
C VAL A 25 14.21 -34.95 54.51
N ILE A 26 14.16 -36.00 53.69
CA ILE A 26 15.33 -36.81 53.34
C ILE A 26 16.16 -36.18 52.19
N SER A 27 15.47 -35.36 51.33
CA SER A 27 16.13 -34.67 50.23
C SER A 27 16.97 -33.45 50.67
N CYS A 28 16.66 -32.85 51.83
CA CYS A 28 17.37 -31.64 52.32
C CYS A 28 18.70 -31.94 53.01
N GLN A 29 18.99 -33.19 53.37
CA GLN A 29 20.26 -33.56 54.00
C GLN A 29 21.31 -34.17 53.05
N LEU A 30 20.95 -34.50 51.81
CA LEU A 30 21.90 -34.90 50.78
C LEU A 30 22.35 -33.75 49.85
N SER A 31 21.74 -32.58 49.95
CA SER A 31 22.07 -31.44 49.07
C SER A 31 23.16 -30.51 49.56
N PHE A 32 23.77 -30.79 50.72
CA PHE A 32 24.81 -29.92 51.27
C PHE A 32 26.25 -30.43 51.10
N SER A 33 26.45 -31.54 50.38
CA SER A 33 27.79 -32.13 50.19
C SER A 33 28.27 -32.19 48.73
N VAL A 34 27.57 -31.53 47.76
CA VAL A 34 27.98 -31.53 46.34
C VAL A 34 28.08 -30.10 45.80
N ALA A 35 28.27 -29.10 46.65
CA ALA A 35 28.36 -27.71 46.24
C ALA A 35 29.80 -27.16 46.16
N LEU A 36 30.76 -27.96 45.74
CA LEU A 36 32.12 -27.48 45.42
C LEU A 36 32.79 -28.34 44.36
N SER A 37 32.25 -28.36 43.16
CA SER A 37 33.01 -28.52 41.90
C SER A 37 32.03 -28.61 40.72
N SER A 38 31.64 -27.47 40.18
CA SER A 38 31.15 -27.37 38.82
C SER A 38 31.45 -25.95 38.33
N CYS A 39 32.67 -25.73 37.95
CA CYS A 39 32.95 -24.88 36.81
C CYS A 39 32.63 -25.72 35.59
N THR A 40 31.39 -25.91 35.26
CA THR A 40 30.97 -26.30 33.92
C THR A 40 30.57 -25.03 33.22
N ASP A 41 31.29 -24.80 32.16
CA ASP A 41 30.98 -23.86 31.09
C ASP A 41 29.48 -23.94 30.78
N LEU A 42 28.73 -22.96 31.26
CA LEU A 42 27.31 -22.77 30.97
C LEU A 42 27.17 -21.94 29.72
N ASP A 43 27.95 -22.23 28.70
CA ASP A 43 27.60 -21.83 27.35
C ASP A 43 26.36 -22.58 26.96
N GLU A 44 25.22 -21.95 27.15
CA GLU A 44 23.93 -22.42 26.73
C GLU A 44 23.99 -22.58 25.20
N LYS A 45 24.18 -23.83 24.74
CA LYS A 45 24.08 -24.15 23.33
C LYS A 45 22.63 -23.94 22.93
N VAL A 46 22.36 -22.79 22.35
CA VAL A 46 21.09 -22.47 21.73
C VAL A 46 20.89 -23.45 20.56
N TYR A 47 20.14 -24.52 20.77
CA TYR A 47 19.88 -25.57 19.76
C TYR A 47 18.80 -25.16 18.76
N ASP A 48 18.17 -24.03 18.94
CA ASP A 48 17.09 -23.51 18.08
C ASP A 48 17.58 -22.47 17.05
N ARG A 49 18.87 -22.10 17.07
CA ARG A 49 19.49 -21.23 16.09
C ARG A 49 20.63 -21.95 15.38
N ILE A 50 20.55 -22.02 14.04
CA ILE A 50 21.68 -22.49 13.21
C ILE A 50 22.76 -21.39 13.25
N ASP A 51 23.98 -21.78 13.59
CA ASP A 51 25.14 -20.88 13.54
C ASP A 51 25.30 -20.28 12.14
N ALA A 52 25.51 -18.97 12.05
CA ALA A 52 25.64 -18.25 10.79
C ALA A 52 26.74 -18.84 9.89
N GLY A 53 27.88 -19.23 10.46
CA GLY A 53 28.98 -19.87 9.74
C GLY A 53 28.66 -21.27 9.23
N VAL A 54 27.64 -21.94 9.80
CA VAL A 54 27.12 -23.22 9.29
C VAL A 54 26.08 -23.04 8.21
N TYR A 55 25.26 -22.00 8.30
CA TYR A 55 24.20 -21.73 7.33
C TYR A 55 24.73 -21.04 6.06
N TYR A 56 25.52 -19.97 6.21
CA TYR A 56 26.06 -19.21 5.09
C TYR A 56 27.40 -19.81 4.62
N GLN A 57 27.36 -20.76 3.74
CA GLN A 57 28.56 -21.45 3.22
C GLN A 57 28.94 -21.03 1.78
N ASN A 58 28.05 -20.33 1.08
CA ASN A 58 28.26 -19.91 -0.29
C ASN A 58 27.29 -18.79 -0.69
N GLU A 59 27.53 -18.20 -1.86
CA GLU A 59 26.67 -17.16 -2.44
C GLU A 59 25.19 -17.56 -2.49
N ALA A 60 24.86 -18.80 -2.81
CA ALA A 60 23.47 -19.25 -2.95
C ALA A 60 22.70 -19.16 -1.63
N SER A 61 23.35 -19.43 -0.49
CA SER A 61 22.71 -19.28 0.83
C SER A 61 22.46 -17.82 1.19
N VAL A 62 23.39 -16.91 0.89
CA VAL A 62 23.21 -15.47 1.06
C VAL A 62 22.09 -14.97 0.16
N ARG A 63 22.11 -15.32 -1.11
CA ARG A 63 21.06 -14.94 -2.08
C ARG A 63 19.67 -15.44 -1.66
N GLY A 64 19.58 -16.65 -1.11
CA GLY A 64 18.32 -17.20 -0.58
C GLY A 64 17.77 -16.38 0.57
N ALA A 65 18.61 -15.94 1.51
CA ALA A 65 18.21 -15.06 2.61
C ALA A 65 17.79 -13.66 2.13
N VAL A 66 18.52 -13.08 1.17
CA VAL A 66 18.14 -11.81 0.52
C VAL A 66 16.78 -11.95 -0.17
N ALA A 67 16.55 -13.05 -0.91
CA ALA A 67 15.26 -13.30 -1.57
C ALA A 67 14.11 -13.43 -0.56
N ALA A 68 14.34 -14.02 0.61
CA ALA A 68 13.33 -14.11 1.68
C ALA A 68 12.94 -12.70 2.21
N ILE A 69 13.90 -11.77 2.31
CA ILE A 69 13.63 -10.37 2.71
C ILE A 69 12.78 -9.68 1.65
N TYR A 70 13.10 -9.83 0.36
CA TYR A 70 12.28 -9.31 -0.73
C TYR A 70 10.86 -9.91 -0.70
N GLY A 71 10.74 -11.22 -0.51
CA GLY A 71 9.46 -11.91 -0.41
C GLY A 71 8.60 -11.38 0.74
N GLN A 72 9.17 -11.22 1.94
CA GLN A 72 8.46 -10.65 3.09
C GLN A 72 8.08 -9.18 2.86
N THR A 73 8.98 -8.38 2.27
CA THR A 73 8.69 -6.99 1.91
C THR A 73 7.54 -6.92 0.90
N SER A 74 7.55 -7.79 -0.12
CA SER A 74 6.48 -7.88 -1.11
C SER A 74 5.13 -8.23 -0.48
N GLN A 75 5.07 -9.26 0.37
CA GLN A 75 3.83 -9.62 1.09
C GLN A 75 3.31 -8.50 1.96
N THR A 76 4.18 -7.66 2.49
CA THR A 76 3.83 -6.55 3.37
C THR A 76 3.41 -5.32 2.58
N LEU A 77 4.31 -4.76 1.77
CA LEU A 77 4.13 -3.45 1.15
C LEU A 77 3.20 -3.49 -0.07
N ALA A 78 3.21 -4.57 -0.82
CA ALA A 78 2.27 -4.80 -1.92
C ALA A 78 1.01 -5.56 -1.48
N GLY A 79 0.88 -5.86 -0.19
CA GLY A 79 -0.26 -6.57 0.37
C GLY A 79 -1.44 -5.68 0.74
N GLU A 80 -2.57 -6.31 0.98
CA GLU A 80 -3.86 -5.64 1.25
C GLU A 80 -3.80 -4.63 2.39
N ASN A 81 -3.09 -4.94 3.49
CA ASN A 81 -3.12 -4.09 4.67
C ASN A 81 -2.50 -2.71 4.43
N PHE A 82 -1.36 -2.65 3.74
CA PHE A 82 -0.73 -1.38 3.37
C PHE A 82 -1.58 -0.61 2.36
N PHE A 83 -2.14 -1.28 1.37
CA PHE A 83 -3.07 -0.67 0.43
C PHE A 83 -4.28 -0.07 1.14
N HIS A 84 -4.90 -0.81 2.07
CA HIS A 84 -6.04 -0.31 2.86
C HIS A 84 -5.68 0.93 3.69
N LEU A 85 -4.50 0.94 4.34
CA LEU A 85 -4.07 2.07 5.17
C LEU A 85 -3.68 3.31 4.35
N SER A 86 -3.30 3.15 3.09
CA SER A 86 -2.91 4.28 2.24
C SER A 86 -4.05 4.84 1.39
N GLU A 87 -4.95 3.99 0.89
CA GLU A 87 -5.96 4.39 -0.09
C GLU A 87 -7.33 4.70 0.52
N TYR A 88 -7.83 3.88 1.46
CA TYR A 88 -9.18 4.11 1.98
C TYR A 88 -9.33 5.36 2.85
N PRO A 89 -8.35 5.80 3.63
CA PRO A 89 -8.42 7.08 4.31
C PRO A 89 -8.08 8.29 3.42
N ALA A 90 -7.79 8.06 2.15
CA ALA A 90 -7.58 9.10 1.15
C ALA A 90 -8.88 9.44 0.39
N ASP A 91 -8.78 10.30 -0.63
CA ASP A 91 -9.91 10.91 -1.32
C ASP A 91 -10.24 10.29 -2.69
N GLN A 92 -9.68 9.10 -3.00
CA GLN A 92 -9.80 8.52 -4.34
C GLN A 92 -10.53 7.18 -4.38
N ILE A 93 -10.27 6.31 -3.41
CA ILE A 93 -10.83 4.96 -3.33
C ILE A 93 -11.54 4.82 -2.00
N THR A 94 -12.68 4.13 -1.99
CA THR A 94 -13.46 3.92 -0.77
C THR A 94 -13.93 2.49 -0.66
N TRP A 95 -14.10 2.06 0.59
CA TRP A 95 -14.81 0.83 0.93
C TRP A 95 -16.24 1.17 1.32
N ARG A 96 -17.20 0.59 0.63
CA ARG A 96 -18.63 0.70 0.97
C ARG A 96 -19.17 -0.60 1.50
N VAL A 97 -20.13 -0.54 2.40
CA VAL A 97 -20.89 -1.72 2.84
C VAL A 97 -21.95 -2.02 1.79
N TRP A 98 -22.08 -3.28 1.42
CA TRP A 98 -23.14 -3.70 0.53
C TRP A 98 -24.50 -3.67 1.25
N ASN A 99 -25.51 -3.12 0.57
CA ASN A 99 -26.86 -2.88 1.13
C ASN A 99 -27.54 -4.14 1.65
N ALA A 100 -27.26 -5.32 1.12
CA ALA A 100 -27.82 -6.58 1.58
C ALA A 100 -27.27 -7.09 2.92
N GLY A 101 -26.30 -6.41 3.51
CA GLY A 101 -25.68 -6.81 4.80
C GLY A 101 -24.89 -8.13 4.75
N LEU A 102 -24.64 -8.67 3.56
CA LEU A 102 -24.02 -9.98 3.36
C LEU A 102 -22.56 -10.04 3.83
N TRP A 103 -21.89 -8.89 3.94
CA TRP A 103 -20.48 -8.75 4.31
C TRP A 103 -20.28 -7.78 5.49
N GLY A 104 -21.25 -7.74 6.40
CA GLY A 104 -21.22 -6.81 7.55
C GLY A 104 -20.00 -6.92 8.47
N TRP A 105 -19.30 -8.05 8.46
CA TRP A 105 -18.08 -8.22 9.25
C TRP A 105 -16.90 -7.35 8.72
N ASP A 106 -16.87 -7.02 7.45
CA ASP A 106 -15.87 -6.12 6.87
C ASP A 106 -16.12 -4.64 7.22
N GLU A 107 -17.34 -4.30 7.62
CA GLU A 107 -17.71 -2.93 7.97
C GLU A 107 -16.87 -2.37 9.11
N ALA A 108 -16.70 -3.13 10.18
CA ALA A 108 -15.95 -2.69 11.35
C ALA A 108 -14.44 -2.56 11.09
N MET A 109 -13.92 -3.20 10.06
CA MET A 109 -12.48 -3.23 9.77
C MET A 109 -12.04 -2.22 8.72
N LYS A 110 -12.78 -2.11 7.61
CA LYS A 110 -12.36 -1.37 6.43
C LYS A 110 -13.10 -0.04 6.26
N THR A 111 -14.38 0.00 6.58
CA THR A 111 -15.18 1.23 6.48
C THR A 111 -14.69 2.30 7.45
N VAL A 112 -14.21 1.90 8.62
CA VAL A 112 -13.63 2.83 9.60
C VAL A 112 -12.43 3.60 9.07
N LEU A 113 -11.68 3.03 8.12
CA LEU A 113 -10.56 3.72 7.47
C LEU A 113 -11.06 4.87 6.59
N SER A 114 -12.06 4.61 5.75
CA SER A 114 -12.66 5.66 4.91
C SER A 114 -13.31 6.78 5.72
N TRP A 115 -13.74 6.49 6.95
CA TRP A 115 -14.39 7.46 7.84
C TRP A 115 -13.43 8.13 8.82
N HIS A 116 -12.16 7.77 8.83
CA HIS A 116 -11.20 8.22 9.83
C HIS A 116 -11.67 7.95 11.27
N ASN A 117 -12.09 6.74 11.54
CA ASN A 117 -12.60 6.31 12.86
C ASN A 117 -11.92 5.04 13.35
N TRP A 118 -10.64 4.88 13.06
CA TRP A 118 -9.83 3.74 13.50
C TRP A 118 -9.37 3.87 14.94
N THR A 119 -9.02 2.74 15.53
CA THR A 119 -8.49 2.62 16.89
C THR A 119 -7.24 1.73 16.89
N SER A 120 -6.53 1.69 18.02
CA SER A 120 -5.37 0.80 18.24
C SER A 120 -5.70 -0.70 18.19
N GLU A 121 -6.99 -1.06 18.20
CA GLU A 121 -7.46 -2.45 18.11
C GLU A 121 -7.70 -2.92 16.67
N SER A 122 -7.48 -2.06 15.68
CA SER A 122 -7.68 -2.38 14.27
C SER A 122 -6.76 -3.51 13.82
N THR A 123 -7.36 -4.61 13.33
CA THR A 123 -6.63 -5.76 12.78
C THR A 123 -5.76 -5.38 11.59
N ILE A 124 -6.22 -4.46 10.73
CA ILE A 124 -5.46 -4.01 9.56
C ILE A 124 -4.18 -3.29 10.00
N ILE A 125 -4.29 -2.39 10.99
CA ILE A 125 -3.14 -1.67 11.56
C ILE A 125 -2.16 -2.66 12.19
N ASN A 126 -2.66 -3.65 12.96
CA ASN A 126 -1.85 -4.67 13.57
C ASN A 126 -1.12 -5.55 12.54
N ASN A 127 -1.79 -5.98 11.49
CA ASN A 127 -1.20 -6.83 10.46
C ASN A 127 -0.12 -6.09 9.66
N ALA A 128 -0.36 -4.82 9.31
CA ALA A 128 0.63 -3.98 8.64
C ALA A 128 1.88 -3.79 9.51
N TRP A 129 1.70 -3.51 10.81
CA TRP A 129 2.78 -3.40 11.78
C TRP A 129 3.62 -4.67 11.85
N ASN A 130 2.98 -5.82 12.07
CA ASN A 130 3.69 -7.09 12.21
C ASN A 130 4.43 -7.48 10.92
N GLY A 131 3.81 -7.27 9.75
CA GLY A 131 4.44 -7.57 8.47
C GLY A 131 5.73 -6.78 8.25
N ALA A 132 5.70 -5.47 8.49
CA ALA A 132 6.86 -4.60 8.30
C ALA A 132 7.99 -4.90 9.29
N TRP A 133 7.66 -5.12 10.57
CA TRP A 133 8.66 -5.49 11.57
C TRP A 133 9.28 -6.87 11.30
N THR A 134 8.54 -7.80 10.71
CA THR A 134 9.09 -9.08 10.25
C THR A 134 10.13 -8.85 9.14
N ALA A 135 9.85 -8.00 8.15
CA ALA A 135 10.80 -7.68 7.09
C ALA A 135 12.07 -6.98 7.63
N ILE A 136 11.90 -6.01 8.54
CA ILE A 136 13.01 -5.30 9.20
C ILE A 136 13.84 -6.29 10.04
N GLY A 137 13.19 -7.17 10.79
CA GLY A 137 13.85 -8.18 11.61
C GLY A 137 14.70 -9.15 10.79
N LEU A 138 14.18 -9.65 9.66
CA LEU A 138 14.94 -10.49 8.74
C LEU A 138 16.15 -9.75 8.15
N ALA A 139 16.01 -8.48 7.81
CA ALA A 139 17.12 -7.66 7.33
C ALA A 139 18.18 -7.47 8.41
N ASN A 140 17.79 -7.14 9.63
CA ASN A 140 18.71 -6.99 10.76
C ASN A 140 19.46 -8.30 11.05
N LEU A 141 18.76 -9.44 11.03
CA LEU A 141 19.34 -10.75 11.25
C LEU A 141 20.41 -11.07 10.19
N LEU A 142 20.06 -10.93 8.90
CA LEU A 142 21.02 -11.21 7.82
C LEU A 142 22.25 -10.29 7.92
N LEU A 143 22.06 -8.99 8.15
CA LEU A 143 23.18 -8.05 8.29
C LEU A 143 24.11 -8.44 9.44
N SER A 144 23.55 -8.81 10.60
CA SER A 144 24.33 -9.29 11.75
C SER A 144 25.03 -10.62 11.45
N ASP A 145 24.39 -11.55 10.78
CA ASP A 145 24.97 -12.86 10.45
C ASP A 145 26.12 -12.74 9.44
N LEU A 146 26.07 -11.71 8.55
CA LEU A 146 27.16 -11.45 7.60
C LEU A 146 28.34 -10.68 8.23
N GLU A 147 28.15 -10.07 9.41
CA GLU A 147 29.25 -9.45 10.13
C GLU A 147 30.33 -10.51 10.47
N GLY A 148 31.56 -10.21 10.09
CA GLY A 148 32.69 -11.12 10.34
C GLY A 148 32.86 -12.26 9.32
N LEU A 149 31.95 -12.44 8.38
CA LEU A 149 32.13 -13.38 7.27
C LEU A 149 32.90 -12.70 6.12
N SER A 150 33.97 -13.35 5.65
CA SER A 150 34.68 -12.85 4.48
C SER A 150 33.99 -13.27 3.18
N ALA A 151 33.98 -12.40 2.17
CA ALA A 151 33.42 -12.72 0.86
C ALA A 151 34.06 -14.00 0.26
N SER A 152 35.39 -14.18 0.45
CA SER A 152 36.10 -15.35 -0.03
C SER A 152 35.63 -16.67 0.61
N ALA A 153 35.26 -16.63 1.90
CA ALA A 153 34.69 -17.80 2.59
C ALA A 153 33.31 -18.21 2.00
N LEU A 154 32.60 -17.24 1.44
CA LEU A 154 31.31 -17.44 0.78
C LEU A 154 31.41 -17.69 -0.74
N GLY A 155 32.64 -17.79 -1.27
CA GLY A 155 32.88 -17.98 -2.70
C GLY A 155 32.51 -16.76 -3.55
N MET A 156 32.50 -15.56 -2.96
CA MET A 156 32.14 -14.28 -3.59
C MET A 156 33.35 -13.33 -3.64
N THR A 157 33.23 -12.29 -4.44
CA THR A 157 34.10 -11.12 -4.35
C THR A 157 33.58 -10.14 -3.28
N ASP A 158 34.46 -9.27 -2.76
CA ASP A 158 34.08 -8.23 -1.81
C ASP A 158 32.99 -7.30 -2.40
N ALA A 159 33.05 -7.01 -3.69
CA ALA A 159 32.05 -6.19 -4.38
C ALA A 159 30.67 -6.87 -4.42
N GLN A 160 30.61 -8.18 -4.63
CA GLN A 160 29.34 -8.92 -4.61
C GLN A 160 28.72 -8.95 -3.20
N LEU A 161 29.54 -9.19 -2.17
CA LEU A 161 29.04 -9.14 -0.79
C LEU A 161 28.57 -7.74 -0.42
N ALA A 162 29.35 -6.70 -0.76
CA ALA A 162 28.96 -5.32 -0.53
C ALA A 162 27.64 -4.95 -1.24
N GLN A 163 27.40 -5.46 -2.44
CA GLN A 163 26.14 -5.26 -3.17
C GLN A 163 24.96 -5.90 -2.42
N TYR A 164 25.07 -7.16 -1.96
CA TYR A 164 24.02 -7.81 -1.18
C TYR A 164 23.72 -7.07 0.12
N VAL A 165 24.74 -6.63 0.84
CA VAL A 165 24.58 -5.82 2.05
C VAL A 165 23.86 -4.49 1.73
N ALA A 166 24.25 -3.82 0.64
CA ALA A 166 23.63 -2.57 0.23
C ALA A 166 22.16 -2.75 -0.19
N GLU A 167 21.82 -3.84 -0.87
CA GLU A 167 20.44 -4.18 -1.20
C GLU A 167 19.59 -4.37 0.06
N VAL A 168 20.08 -5.17 1.01
CA VAL A 168 19.36 -5.44 2.27
C VAL A 168 19.16 -4.16 3.08
N ARG A 169 20.19 -3.31 3.20
CA ARG A 169 20.09 -2.01 3.88
C ARG A 169 19.10 -1.08 3.17
N THR A 170 19.10 -1.03 1.85
CA THR A 170 18.15 -0.23 1.06
C THR A 170 16.71 -0.72 1.25
N ILE A 171 16.46 -2.03 1.23
CA ILE A 171 15.13 -2.61 1.47
C ILE A 171 14.69 -2.37 2.93
N ARG A 172 15.60 -2.46 3.90
CA ARG A 172 15.33 -2.10 5.31
C ARG A 172 14.92 -0.62 5.43
N ALA A 173 15.67 0.28 4.80
CA ALA A 173 15.35 1.71 4.76
C ALA A 173 13.99 1.98 4.11
N TRP A 174 13.62 1.25 3.06
CA TRP A 174 12.30 1.37 2.43
C TRP A 174 11.18 0.89 3.35
N ASN A 175 11.33 -0.24 4.04
CA ASN A 175 10.35 -0.67 5.04
C ASN A 175 10.22 0.37 6.17
N TYR A 176 11.34 0.93 6.66
CA TYR A 176 11.30 2.02 7.64
C TYR A 176 10.57 3.27 7.10
N TYR A 177 10.82 3.66 5.86
CA TYR A 177 10.11 4.76 5.23
C TYR A 177 8.60 4.53 5.23
N CYS A 178 8.14 3.34 4.80
CA CYS A 178 6.72 3.01 4.74
C CYS A 178 6.04 3.00 6.12
N ILE A 179 6.68 2.43 7.15
CA ILE A 179 6.13 2.47 8.50
C ILE A 179 6.23 3.87 9.12
N PHE A 180 7.22 4.67 8.75
CA PHE A 180 7.32 6.06 9.16
C PHE A 180 6.18 6.91 8.62
N GLU A 181 5.76 6.69 7.37
CA GLU A 181 4.55 7.32 6.81
C GLU A 181 3.28 7.01 7.60
N LEU A 182 3.19 5.84 8.24
CA LEU A 182 1.99 5.40 8.95
C LEU A 182 2.00 5.81 10.43
N TRP A 183 3.13 5.65 11.14
CA TRP A 183 3.19 5.79 12.60
C TRP A 183 4.04 6.95 13.10
N GLY A 184 4.80 7.63 12.24
CA GLY A 184 5.60 8.80 12.61
C GLY A 184 6.57 8.55 13.77
N GLY A 185 6.66 9.50 14.69
CA GLY A 185 7.57 9.46 15.83
C GLY A 185 7.24 8.40 16.91
N ALA A 186 6.13 7.67 16.80
CA ALA A 186 5.84 6.55 17.70
C ALA A 186 6.70 5.30 17.41
N LEU A 187 7.45 5.29 16.30
CA LEU A 187 8.26 4.14 15.89
C LEU A 187 9.54 4.03 16.73
N PRO A 188 9.89 2.83 17.22
CA PRO A 188 11.23 2.58 17.71
C PRO A 188 12.21 2.43 16.53
N LEU A 189 13.43 2.87 16.73
CA LEU A 189 14.53 2.56 15.82
C LEU A 189 15.25 1.32 16.32
N ASN A 190 15.11 0.20 15.61
CA ASN A 190 15.74 -1.07 15.96
C ASN A 190 16.55 -1.61 14.78
N THR A 191 17.86 -1.69 14.94
CA THR A 191 18.81 -2.26 13.98
C THR A 191 19.48 -3.54 14.51
N SER A 192 19.08 -4.01 15.70
CA SER A 192 19.62 -5.21 16.31
C SER A 192 18.94 -6.47 15.79
N ALA A 193 19.72 -7.51 15.58
CA ALA A 193 19.23 -8.87 15.32
C ALA A 193 18.66 -9.56 16.57
N SER A 194 18.95 -9.02 17.76
CA SER A 194 18.46 -9.58 19.03
C SER A 194 16.99 -9.25 19.22
N SER A 195 16.17 -10.29 19.44
CA SER A 195 14.79 -10.15 19.84
C SER A 195 14.62 -9.73 21.31
N GLU A 196 15.70 -9.76 22.10
CA GLU A 196 15.68 -9.52 23.55
C GLU A 196 15.67 -8.04 23.92
N VAL A 197 16.06 -7.15 22.99
CA VAL A 197 16.05 -5.70 23.21
C VAL A 197 15.01 -5.09 22.28
N PRO A 198 13.75 -4.99 22.72
CA PRO A 198 12.77 -4.25 21.95
C PRO A 198 13.22 -2.79 21.87
N GLY A 199 13.34 -2.25 20.66
CA GLY A 199 13.59 -0.84 20.47
C GLY A 199 12.50 -0.02 21.16
N THR A 200 12.88 1.11 21.75
CA THR A 200 11.93 2.08 22.29
C THR A 200 11.97 3.34 21.44
N ALA A 201 10.81 3.96 21.20
CA ALA A 201 10.75 5.27 20.57
C ALA A 201 11.39 6.32 21.53
N ASP A 202 11.92 7.40 20.97
CA ASP A 202 12.25 8.56 21.77
C ASP A 202 10.96 9.14 22.37
N PRO A 203 10.92 9.50 23.66
CA PRO A 203 9.71 10.08 24.26
C PRO A 203 9.33 11.45 23.68
N ASP A 204 10.29 12.17 23.11
CA ASP A 204 10.02 13.39 22.34
C ASP A 204 9.73 13.04 20.88
N TRP A 205 8.53 13.41 20.43
CA TRP A 205 8.03 13.07 19.09
C TRP A 205 8.91 13.60 17.96
N ASP A 206 9.30 14.86 18.03
CA ASP A 206 10.08 15.51 16.95
C ASP A 206 11.50 14.94 16.91
N THR A 207 12.09 14.66 18.07
CA THR A 207 13.39 13.98 18.18
C THR A 207 13.31 12.56 17.60
N SER A 208 12.23 11.83 17.87
CA SER A 208 12.04 10.49 17.31
C SER A 208 11.89 10.53 15.79
N CYS A 209 11.05 11.43 15.27
CA CYS A 209 10.91 11.66 13.84
C CYS A 209 12.25 11.97 13.18
N ARG A 210 13.04 12.85 13.77
CA ARG A 210 14.38 13.21 13.28
C ARG A 210 15.30 12.00 13.22
N LYS A 211 15.37 11.21 14.28
CA LYS A 211 16.21 10.01 14.33
C LYS A 211 15.87 9.00 13.24
N ILE A 212 14.57 8.78 13.00
CA ILE A 212 14.11 7.84 11.96
C ILE A 212 14.43 8.39 10.57
N TYR A 213 14.16 9.68 10.35
CA TYR A 213 14.47 10.36 9.10
C TYR A 213 15.97 10.27 8.76
N ASP A 214 16.83 10.65 9.71
CA ASP A 214 18.29 10.63 9.56
C ASP A 214 18.82 9.21 9.34
N PHE A 215 18.25 8.22 10.04
CA PHE A 215 18.57 6.81 9.81
C PHE A 215 18.28 6.39 8.37
N ILE A 216 17.07 6.67 7.87
CA ILE A 216 16.70 6.32 6.48
C ILE A 216 17.61 7.02 5.48
N ALA A 217 17.86 8.33 5.66
CA ALA A 217 18.73 9.11 4.80
C ALA A 217 20.17 8.55 4.78
N THR A 218 20.71 8.20 5.96
CA THR A 218 22.05 7.64 6.11
C THR A 218 22.18 6.27 5.44
N GLU A 219 21.22 5.36 5.67
CA GLU A 219 21.19 4.05 5.02
C GLU A 219 21.26 4.19 3.49
N LEU A 220 20.48 5.12 2.93
CA LEU A 220 20.43 5.36 1.49
C LEU A 220 21.73 5.98 0.95
N ASP A 221 22.35 6.89 1.68
CA ASP A 221 23.60 7.55 1.25
C ASP A 221 24.81 6.62 1.29
N GLU A 222 24.91 5.80 2.32
CA GLU A 222 26.02 4.88 2.48
C GLU A 222 25.98 3.70 1.50
N THR A 223 24.78 3.34 1.01
CA THR A 223 24.60 2.12 0.21
C THR A 223 24.62 2.37 -1.30
N VAL A 224 24.29 3.57 -1.77
CA VAL A 224 24.08 3.83 -3.21
C VAL A 224 25.26 3.41 -4.09
N ASN A 225 26.49 3.63 -3.65
CA ASN A 225 27.68 3.35 -4.46
C ASN A 225 28.02 1.86 -4.59
N ALA A 226 27.51 1.03 -3.66
CA ALA A 226 27.67 -0.42 -3.72
C ALA A 226 26.54 -1.11 -4.49
N LEU A 227 25.43 -0.41 -4.76
CA LEU A 227 24.34 -0.91 -5.60
C LEU A 227 24.72 -0.86 -7.08
N ALA A 228 24.22 -1.81 -7.86
CA ALA A 228 24.34 -1.77 -9.30
C ALA A 228 23.47 -0.65 -9.90
N LYS A 229 23.91 -0.10 -11.04
CA LYS A 229 23.06 0.68 -11.94
C LYS A 229 22.25 -0.29 -12.79
N ASP A 230 20.99 0.03 -13.04
CA ASP A 230 20.23 -0.71 -14.03
C ASP A 230 20.66 -0.35 -15.45
N ASP A 231 20.63 -1.32 -16.32
CA ASP A 231 21.02 -1.18 -17.73
C ASP A 231 19.80 -1.05 -18.66
N ALA A 232 20.04 -0.88 -19.96
CA ALA A 232 18.97 -0.77 -20.95
C ALA A 232 18.13 -2.06 -21.12
N ASN A 233 18.55 -3.19 -20.53
CA ASN A 233 17.80 -4.43 -20.53
C ASN A 233 17.00 -4.64 -19.23
N HIS A 234 17.05 -3.70 -18.32
CA HIS A 234 16.40 -3.74 -17.01
C HIS A 234 16.79 -4.98 -16.19
N SER A 235 18.06 -5.37 -16.22
CA SER A 235 18.58 -6.55 -15.52
C SER A 235 18.47 -6.44 -13.99
N MET A 236 18.31 -5.23 -13.46
CA MET A 236 18.20 -4.93 -12.03
C MET A 236 16.80 -4.50 -11.59
N VAL A 237 15.79 -4.59 -12.43
CA VAL A 237 14.44 -4.06 -12.14
C VAL A 237 13.75 -4.70 -10.91
N ASN A 238 14.05 -5.97 -10.62
CA ASN A 238 13.52 -6.67 -9.44
C ASN A 238 14.52 -6.71 -8.27
N ARG A 239 15.59 -5.94 -8.33
CA ARG A 239 16.59 -5.80 -7.27
C ARG A 239 16.81 -4.34 -6.93
N ALA A 240 17.07 -4.04 -5.66
CA ALA A 240 17.41 -2.68 -5.27
C ALA A 240 18.64 -2.21 -6.06
N ASN A 241 18.46 -1.11 -6.77
CA ASN A 241 19.45 -0.52 -7.66
C ASN A 241 19.67 0.96 -7.30
N GLN A 242 20.63 1.61 -7.91
CA GLN A 242 20.98 2.99 -7.57
C GLN A 242 19.80 3.95 -7.79
N ALA A 243 19.04 3.78 -8.86
CA ALA A 243 17.90 4.66 -9.16
C ALA A 243 16.76 4.49 -8.16
N MET A 244 16.42 3.25 -7.76
CA MET A 244 15.44 3.00 -6.68
C MET A 244 15.86 3.67 -5.38
N ASN A 245 17.11 3.47 -4.97
CA ASN A 245 17.67 4.07 -3.75
C ASN A 245 17.56 5.60 -3.78
N ARG A 246 17.94 6.21 -4.88
CA ARG A 246 17.89 7.68 -5.03
C ARG A 246 16.47 8.22 -5.14
N LEU A 247 15.56 7.50 -5.79
CA LEU A 247 14.16 7.91 -5.87
C LEU A 247 13.45 7.80 -4.51
N LEU A 248 13.78 6.76 -3.72
CA LEU A 248 13.32 6.67 -2.33
C LEU A 248 13.85 7.84 -1.49
N LYS A 249 15.11 8.23 -1.66
CA LYS A 249 15.67 9.42 -0.99
C LYS A 249 14.95 10.70 -1.45
N ALA A 250 14.69 10.87 -2.74
CA ALA A 250 13.94 12.01 -3.25
C ALA A 250 12.52 12.07 -2.65
N ARG A 251 11.86 10.92 -2.51
CA ARG A 251 10.55 10.81 -1.83
C ARG A 251 10.63 11.20 -0.36
N LEU A 252 11.68 10.78 0.35
CA LEU A 252 11.94 11.18 1.74
C LEU A 252 12.13 12.70 1.86
N LEU A 253 12.95 13.29 0.99
CA LEU A 253 13.21 14.74 0.94
C LEU A 253 11.95 15.55 0.61
N LEU A 254 11.13 15.08 -0.35
CA LEU A 254 9.87 15.73 -0.71
C LEU A 254 8.89 15.80 0.47
N ASN A 255 8.88 14.75 1.31
CA ASN A 255 7.99 14.63 2.46
C ASN A 255 8.60 15.13 3.78
N ALA A 256 9.80 15.70 3.77
CA ALA A 256 10.51 16.12 4.98
C ALA A 256 9.71 17.14 5.82
N GLU A 257 8.97 18.07 5.18
CA GLU A 257 8.14 19.02 5.91
C GLU A 257 7.03 18.32 6.73
N VAL A 258 6.46 17.20 6.22
CA VAL A 258 5.47 16.39 6.96
C VAL A 258 6.11 15.63 8.12
N PHE A 259 7.33 15.12 7.92
CA PHE A 259 7.97 14.23 8.88
C PHE A 259 8.71 14.96 9.99
N ILE A 260 9.42 16.02 9.64
CA ILE A 260 10.38 16.71 10.51
C ILE A 260 10.24 18.24 10.51
N GLY A 261 9.22 18.78 9.83
CA GLY A 261 8.96 20.21 9.74
C GLY A 261 9.97 21.01 8.91
N GLU A 262 10.83 20.34 8.14
CA GLU A 262 11.86 20.98 7.32
C GLU A 262 11.61 20.81 5.82
N ARG A 263 12.02 21.80 5.03
CA ARG A 263 11.86 21.81 3.58
C ARG A 263 13.15 21.46 2.89
N HIS A 264 13.16 20.35 2.16
CA HIS A 264 14.29 19.86 1.37
C HIS A 264 13.96 19.80 -0.13
N TYR A 265 13.18 20.78 -0.62
CA TYR A 265 12.70 20.79 -2.01
C TYR A 265 13.82 20.95 -3.03
N ASP A 266 14.87 21.75 -2.73
CA ASP A 266 16.01 21.95 -3.64
C ASP A 266 16.82 20.66 -3.81
N GLU A 267 17.04 19.93 -2.72
CA GLU A 267 17.76 18.66 -2.74
C GLU A 267 16.91 17.57 -3.44
N CYS A 268 15.62 17.53 -3.18
CA CYS A 268 14.69 16.62 -3.86
C CYS A 268 14.70 16.85 -5.37
N GLU A 269 14.60 18.10 -5.79
CA GLU A 269 14.64 18.48 -7.21
C GLU A 269 15.95 18.10 -7.88
N ALA A 270 17.10 18.47 -7.26
CA ALA A 270 18.41 18.16 -7.80
C ALA A 270 18.57 16.65 -8.00
N LEU A 271 18.23 15.86 -6.99
CA LEU A 271 18.33 14.39 -7.04
C LEU A 271 17.39 13.79 -8.08
N SER A 272 16.16 14.30 -8.19
CA SER A 272 15.20 13.84 -9.20
C SER A 272 15.66 14.18 -10.63
N LYS A 273 16.28 15.35 -10.84
CA LYS A 273 16.90 15.70 -12.14
C LYS A 273 18.07 14.79 -12.49
N GLU A 274 18.89 14.38 -11.52
CA GLU A 274 19.96 13.39 -11.75
C GLU A 274 19.38 12.03 -12.20
N ILE A 275 18.27 11.58 -11.63
CA ILE A 275 17.60 10.35 -12.05
C ILE A 275 17.08 10.50 -13.50
N ILE A 276 16.40 11.60 -13.82
CA ILE A 276 15.88 11.90 -15.16
C ILE A 276 17.01 11.92 -16.20
N ASN A 277 18.16 12.46 -15.82
CA ASN A 277 19.34 12.59 -16.70
C ASN A 277 20.15 11.28 -16.83
N GLY A 278 19.72 10.18 -16.21
CA GLY A 278 20.35 8.87 -16.34
C GLY A 278 21.60 8.68 -15.49
N THR A 279 21.84 9.50 -14.47
CA THR A 279 23.01 9.35 -13.59
C THR A 279 23.05 7.98 -12.91
N TYR A 280 21.90 7.43 -12.56
CA TYR A 280 21.74 6.20 -11.76
C TYR A 280 21.18 5.00 -12.55
N GLY A 281 20.99 5.14 -13.85
CA GLY A 281 20.47 4.12 -14.76
C GLY A 281 19.83 4.76 -15.98
N THR A 282 19.45 3.97 -16.98
CA THR A 282 18.88 4.47 -18.23
C THR A 282 17.38 4.20 -18.26
N TYR A 283 16.59 5.26 -18.17
CA TYR A 283 15.13 5.17 -18.14
C TYR A 283 14.50 6.20 -19.09
N ALA A 284 13.27 5.94 -19.52
CA ALA A 284 12.48 6.87 -20.33
C ALA A 284 10.99 6.74 -20.00
N ILE A 285 10.22 7.81 -20.18
CA ILE A 285 8.76 7.72 -20.07
C ILE A 285 8.24 6.81 -21.18
N ASP A 286 7.45 5.80 -20.82
CA ASP A 286 6.85 4.87 -21.78
C ASP A 286 5.65 5.54 -22.47
N ASP A 287 5.67 5.60 -23.79
CA ASP A 287 4.58 6.20 -24.59
C ASP A 287 3.25 5.45 -24.41
N ASN A 288 3.32 4.13 -24.17
CA ASN A 288 2.16 3.32 -23.86
C ASN A 288 2.13 2.96 -22.36
N TYR A 289 1.42 3.76 -21.57
CA TYR A 289 1.33 3.55 -20.14
C TYR A 289 0.79 2.16 -19.72
N ARG A 290 0.08 1.44 -20.61
CA ARG A 290 -0.38 0.07 -20.34
C ARG A 290 0.76 -0.92 -20.16
N ASN A 291 1.92 -0.66 -20.76
CA ASN A 291 3.10 -1.50 -20.57
C ASN A 291 3.52 -1.58 -19.10
N LEU A 292 3.29 -0.51 -18.31
CA LEU A 292 3.61 -0.47 -16.87
C LEU A 292 2.82 -1.48 -16.03
N TYR A 293 1.66 -1.92 -16.51
CA TYR A 293 0.71 -2.73 -15.72
C TYR A 293 0.34 -4.04 -16.40
N SER A 294 0.92 -4.35 -17.56
CA SER A 294 0.67 -5.57 -18.34
C SER A 294 1.71 -6.65 -18.03
N MET A 295 1.48 -7.86 -18.54
CA MET A 295 2.53 -8.89 -18.55
C MET A 295 3.81 -8.34 -19.18
N ASP A 296 4.95 -8.77 -18.70
CA ASP A 296 6.27 -8.25 -19.13
C ASP A 296 6.51 -6.75 -18.80
N ASN A 297 5.77 -6.19 -17.85
CA ASN A 297 5.88 -4.77 -17.48
C ASN A 297 7.30 -4.36 -17.03
N VAL A 298 8.12 -5.28 -16.59
CA VAL A 298 9.55 -5.07 -16.30
C VAL A 298 10.37 -4.66 -17.54
N LYS A 299 9.85 -4.86 -18.75
CA LYS A 299 10.48 -4.40 -20.00
C LYS A 299 10.18 -2.94 -20.32
N SER A 300 9.25 -2.31 -19.60
CA SER A 300 8.94 -0.89 -19.80
C SER A 300 10.14 -0.03 -19.41
N PRO A 301 10.58 0.90 -20.26
CA PRO A 301 11.72 1.78 -19.97
C PRO A 301 11.46 2.74 -18.80
N GLU A 302 10.24 2.83 -18.32
CA GLU A 302 9.87 3.71 -17.21
C GLU A 302 10.04 3.05 -15.85
N VAL A 303 10.00 1.71 -15.76
CA VAL A 303 10.05 0.98 -14.49
C VAL A 303 11.47 1.01 -13.93
N ILE A 304 11.63 1.54 -12.72
CA ILE A 304 12.90 1.59 -11.99
C ILE A 304 13.03 0.39 -11.07
N PHE A 305 11.93 0.03 -10.38
CA PHE A 305 11.91 -1.13 -9.51
C PHE A 305 10.48 -1.68 -9.38
N ALA A 306 10.37 -3.00 -9.48
CA ALA A 306 9.13 -3.73 -9.27
C ALA A 306 9.35 -4.93 -8.34
N LEU A 307 8.37 -5.19 -7.49
CA LEU A 307 8.33 -6.41 -6.70
C LEU A 307 7.89 -7.58 -7.60
N ALA A 308 8.74 -8.59 -7.68
CA ALA A 308 8.51 -9.73 -8.55
C ALA A 308 7.24 -10.50 -8.12
N ALA A 309 6.45 -10.88 -9.12
CA ALA A 309 5.27 -11.72 -8.95
C ALA A 309 5.27 -12.83 -10.00
N GLU A 310 5.10 -14.07 -9.56
CA GLU A 310 4.98 -15.23 -10.44
C GLU A 310 3.87 -16.14 -9.91
N ASP A 311 2.96 -16.57 -10.78
CA ASP A 311 1.83 -17.41 -10.38
C ASP A 311 2.29 -18.66 -9.63
N GLY A 312 1.67 -18.92 -8.49
CA GLY A 312 2.03 -20.03 -7.61
C GLY A 312 3.27 -19.79 -6.74
N GLN A 313 3.92 -18.64 -6.83
CA GLN A 313 5.12 -18.29 -6.07
C GLN A 313 4.87 -17.11 -5.11
N GLY A 314 5.46 -17.19 -3.93
CA GLY A 314 5.63 -16.08 -2.99
C GLY A 314 4.40 -15.18 -2.79
N ALA A 315 4.57 -13.89 -3.03
CA ALA A 315 3.57 -12.85 -2.81
C ALA A 315 2.59 -12.63 -3.96
N ALA A 316 2.67 -13.38 -5.06
CA ALA A 316 1.83 -13.17 -6.26
C ALA A 316 0.32 -13.12 -5.95
N ASN A 317 -0.15 -13.96 -5.02
CA ASN A 317 -1.57 -13.94 -4.61
C ASN A 317 -1.94 -12.67 -3.85
N ALA A 318 -1.08 -12.18 -2.96
CA ALA A 318 -1.33 -10.94 -2.21
C ALA A 318 -1.36 -9.73 -3.15
N ILE A 319 -0.42 -9.64 -4.06
CA ILE A 319 -0.33 -8.60 -5.09
C ILE A 319 -1.56 -8.64 -6.01
N SER A 320 -1.94 -9.83 -6.52
CA SER A 320 -3.10 -9.96 -7.41
C SER A 320 -4.41 -9.63 -6.71
N ASN A 321 -4.57 -9.95 -5.42
CA ASN A 321 -5.74 -9.57 -4.64
C ASN A 321 -5.94 -8.06 -4.59
N VAL A 322 -4.88 -7.29 -4.30
CA VAL A 322 -4.97 -5.81 -4.29
C VAL A 322 -5.44 -5.28 -5.65
N ARG A 323 -4.89 -5.78 -6.75
CA ARG A 323 -5.26 -5.36 -8.11
C ARG A 323 -6.71 -5.67 -8.45
N THR A 324 -7.20 -6.84 -8.01
CA THR A 324 -8.56 -7.28 -8.29
C THR A 324 -9.61 -6.60 -7.43
N MET A 325 -9.25 -6.18 -6.21
CA MET A 325 -10.17 -5.49 -5.30
C MET A 325 -10.80 -4.25 -5.92
N VAL A 326 -10.01 -3.46 -6.63
CA VAL A 326 -10.44 -2.15 -7.13
C VAL A 326 -11.18 -2.27 -8.45
N GLY A 327 -10.84 -3.26 -9.28
CA GLY A 327 -11.38 -3.43 -10.62
C GLY A 327 -12.51 -4.44 -10.73
N MET A 328 -12.63 -5.37 -9.78
CA MET A 328 -13.55 -6.48 -9.90
C MET A 328 -14.82 -6.30 -9.08
N TRP A 329 -15.89 -6.95 -9.55
CA TRP A 329 -17.19 -6.95 -8.90
C TRP A 329 -17.82 -8.34 -9.01
N TYR A 330 -18.91 -8.53 -8.33
CA TYR A 330 -19.73 -9.71 -8.45
C TYR A 330 -20.25 -9.83 -9.89
N GLY A 331 -20.06 -10.96 -10.55
CA GLY A 331 -20.44 -11.17 -11.96
C GLY A 331 -19.37 -10.78 -12.99
N TYR A 332 -18.16 -10.45 -12.59
CA TYR A 332 -17.06 -10.12 -13.51
C TYR A 332 -16.71 -11.25 -14.49
N ALA A 333 -16.99 -12.51 -14.12
CA ALA A 333 -16.80 -13.65 -15.01
C ALA A 333 -17.51 -13.48 -16.34
N ASP A 334 -18.72 -12.96 -16.32
CA ASP A 334 -19.50 -12.73 -17.53
C ASP A 334 -18.95 -11.57 -18.38
N TYR A 335 -18.33 -10.57 -17.73
CA TYR A 335 -17.65 -9.50 -18.44
C TYR A 335 -16.46 -10.02 -19.24
N PHE A 336 -15.67 -10.93 -18.67
CA PHE A 336 -14.53 -11.54 -19.32
C PHE A 336 -14.89 -12.78 -20.17
N GLY A 337 -16.15 -13.21 -20.15
CA GLY A 337 -16.63 -14.39 -20.86
C GLY A 337 -16.25 -15.73 -20.22
N GLN A 338 -15.73 -15.74 -19.00
CA GLN A 338 -15.24 -16.96 -18.34
C GLN A 338 -15.21 -16.80 -16.82
N SER A 339 -15.34 -17.92 -16.07
CA SER A 339 -15.22 -17.89 -14.62
C SER A 339 -13.75 -17.73 -14.19
N TYR A 340 -13.51 -16.83 -13.27
CA TYR A 340 -12.20 -16.55 -12.70
C TYR A 340 -12.03 -17.34 -11.41
N ASP A 341 -11.62 -18.61 -11.51
CA ASP A 341 -11.38 -19.43 -10.34
C ASP A 341 -10.15 -18.94 -9.55
N GLY A 342 -10.35 -18.65 -8.27
CA GLY A 342 -9.28 -18.32 -7.33
C GLY A 342 -8.85 -16.85 -7.26
N ILE A 343 -9.50 -15.93 -7.97
CA ILE A 343 -9.33 -14.50 -7.78
C ILE A 343 -10.58 -13.95 -7.09
N GLY A 344 -10.44 -13.51 -5.84
CA GLY A 344 -11.53 -12.93 -5.07
C GLY A 344 -11.98 -11.59 -5.64
N ALA A 345 -13.20 -11.54 -6.17
CA ALA A 345 -13.83 -10.28 -6.53
C ALA A 345 -14.42 -9.62 -5.28
N TRP A 346 -14.05 -8.36 -5.06
CA TRP A 346 -14.50 -7.62 -3.88
C TRP A 346 -15.46 -6.51 -4.30
N ASN A 347 -16.75 -6.75 -4.13
CA ASN A 347 -17.79 -5.85 -4.60
C ASN A 347 -17.89 -4.53 -3.82
N CYS A 348 -17.16 -4.40 -2.73
CA CYS A 348 -17.25 -3.24 -1.84
C CYS A 348 -16.32 -2.09 -2.19
N VAL A 349 -15.33 -2.29 -3.06
CA VAL A 349 -14.34 -1.27 -3.43
C VAL A 349 -14.75 -0.55 -4.70
N CYS A 350 -14.70 0.76 -4.67
CA CYS A 350 -14.95 1.62 -5.83
C CYS A 350 -14.24 2.97 -5.66
N LEU A 351 -14.25 3.78 -6.71
CA LEU A 351 -13.82 5.16 -6.58
C LEU A 351 -14.75 5.94 -5.62
N VAL A 352 -14.18 6.89 -4.92
CA VAL A 352 -14.96 7.94 -4.24
C VAL A 352 -15.86 8.59 -5.28
N PRO A 353 -17.17 8.79 -5.01
CA PRO A 353 -18.10 9.33 -5.99
C PRO A 353 -17.75 10.77 -6.38
N SER A 354 -18.04 11.11 -7.62
CA SER A 354 -17.84 12.48 -8.11
C SER A 354 -19.06 13.39 -7.87
N PHE A 355 -20.22 12.81 -7.58
CA PHE A 355 -21.47 13.57 -7.44
C PHE A 355 -22.16 13.31 -6.10
N ASP A 356 -22.76 14.37 -5.57
CA ASP A 356 -23.64 14.28 -4.42
C ASP A 356 -25.01 13.67 -4.82
N ASN A 357 -25.91 13.56 -3.85
CA ASN A 357 -27.25 12.99 -4.04
C ASN A 357 -28.37 14.02 -4.09
N SER A 358 -28.06 15.27 -4.45
CA SER A 358 -29.08 16.28 -4.74
C SER A 358 -29.90 15.97 -6.00
N GLY A 359 -29.42 15.02 -6.82
CA GLY A 359 -30.07 14.51 -8.01
C GLY A 359 -29.42 13.19 -8.47
N SER A 360 -29.73 12.74 -9.66
CA SER A 360 -29.26 11.46 -10.23
C SER A 360 -28.22 11.68 -11.31
N VAL A 361 -27.21 10.80 -11.36
CA VAL A 361 -26.28 10.66 -12.48
C VAL A 361 -26.84 9.65 -13.48
N LEU A 362 -26.83 10.00 -14.76
CA LEU A 362 -27.41 9.14 -15.79
C LEU A 362 -26.43 8.05 -16.25
N PRO A 363 -26.93 6.86 -16.62
CA PRO A 363 -26.09 5.76 -17.13
C PRO A 363 -25.27 6.12 -18.37
N THR A 364 -25.81 7.00 -19.23
CA THR A 364 -25.20 7.44 -20.47
C THR A 364 -24.33 8.69 -20.34
N GLY A 365 -24.10 9.13 -19.13
CA GLY A 365 -23.39 10.37 -18.82
C GLY A 365 -24.31 11.56 -18.54
N GLY A 366 -23.75 12.60 -17.93
CA GLY A 366 -24.52 13.72 -17.44
C GLY A 366 -25.24 13.46 -16.11
N SER A 367 -25.91 14.50 -15.59
CA SER A 367 -26.65 14.41 -14.33
C SER A 367 -27.94 15.20 -14.38
N THR A 368 -28.93 14.79 -13.57
CA THR A 368 -30.18 15.51 -13.36
C THR A 368 -30.18 16.09 -11.96
N GLY A 369 -29.67 17.31 -11.79
CA GLY A 369 -29.63 18.02 -10.53
C GLY A 369 -28.50 17.63 -9.57
N ALA A 370 -27.81 16.50 -9.78
CA ALA A 370 -26.66 16.11 -8.96
C ALA A 370 -25.52 17.11 -9.12
N LYS A 371 -24.94 17.53 -7.99
CA LYS A 371 -23.84 18.49 -7.96
C LYS A 371 -22.50 17.75 -7.91
N CYS A 372 -21.57 18.16 -8.78
CA CYS A 372 -20.23 17.59 -8.79
C CYS A 372 -19.40 18.11 -7.60
N PHE A 373 -18.65 17.20 -6.94
CA PHE A 373 -17.75 17.58 -5.84
C PHE A 373 -16.58 18.48 -6.28
N LEU A 374 -16.25 18.53 -7.57
CA LEU A 374 -15.28 19.49 -8.10
C LEU A 374 -15.72 20.95 -7.95
N ASP A 375 -17.02 21.19 -7.81
CA ASP A 375 -17.58 22.52 -7.60
C ASP A 375 -17.46 23.01 -6.15
N TYR A 376 -17.09 22.12 -5.21
CA TYR A 376 -16.79 22.50 -3.83
C TYR A 376 -15.35 23.03 -3.71
N GLY A 377 -15.14 23.92 -2.74
CA GLY A 377 -13.93 24.74 -2.66
C GLY A 377 -12.61 24.00 -2.47
N ASP A 378 -12.59 22.89 -1.71
CA ASP A 378 -11.36 22.27 -1.24
C ASP A 378 -10.72 21.26 -2.19
N LYS A 379 -11.37 20.99 -3.31
CA LYS A 379 -10.81 20.16 -4.39
C LYS A 379 -10.43 18.71 -4.00
N LEU A 380 -11.08 18.14 -3.00
CA LEU A 380 -10.93 16.71 -2.66
C LEU A 380 -11.95 15.84 -3.40
N GLY A 381 -11.65 14.55 -3.52
CA GLY A 381 -12.54 13.56 -4.12
C GLY A 381 -12.73 13.72 -5.62
N ALA A 382 -13.83 13.16 -6.14
CA ALA A 382 -14.21 13.18 -7.55
C ALA A 382 -13.10 12.64 -8.50
N PRO A 383 -12.43 11.52 -8.19
CA PRO A 383 -11.27 11.08 -8.95
C PRO A 383 -11.58 10.83 -10.42
N TYR A 384 -12.77 10.34 -10.78
CA TYR A 384 -13.16 10.11 -12.16
C TYR A 384 -13.36 11.42 -12.94
N GLU A 385 -14.07 12.41 -12.39
CA GLU A 385 -14.37 13.68 -13.08
C GLU A 385 -13.16 14.62 -13.15
N ARG A 386 -12.05 14.33 -12.47
CA ARG A 386 -10.78 15.05 -12.65
C ARG A 386 -10.09 14.76 -13.98
N PHE A 387 -10.42 13.66 -14.63
CA PHE A 387 -9.88 13.35 -15.96
C PHE A 387 -10.62 14.17 -17.03
N ASP A 388 -9.85 14.82 -17.88
CA ASP A 388 -10.37 15.47 -19.10
C ASP A 388 -11.02 14.42 -20.00
N ASP A 389 -12.12 14.74 -20.70
CA ASP A 389 -12.81 13.81 -21.59
C ASP A 389 -11.96 13.34 -22.77
N ARG A 390 -10.90 14.09 -23.10
CA ARG A 390 -9.90 13.71 -24.11
C ARG A 390 -8.81 12.77 -23.57
N ASP A 391 -8.71 12.62 -22.25
CA ASP A 391 -7.76 11.68 -21.64
C ASP A 391 -8.18 10.25 -21.93
N ILE A 392 -7.34 9.50 -22.64
CA ILE A 392 -7.65 8.13 -23.05
C ILE A 392 -7.91 7.20 -21.87
N ARG A 393 -7.38 7.51 -20.68
CA ARG A 393 -7.61 6.73 -19.46
C ARG A 393 -9.05 6.84 -18.95
N LYS A 394 -9.77 7.94 -19.23
CA LYS A 394 -11.17 8.16 -18.79
C LYS A 394 -12.15 7.19 -19.45
N GLN A 395 -11.76 6.53 -20.53
CA GLN A 395 -12.60 5.57 -21.24
C GLN A 395 -12.83 4.30 -20.40
N ASN A 396 -13.88 3.55 -20.73
CA ASN A 396 -14.06 2.22 -20.21
C ASN A 396 -12.94 1.30 -20.70
N TYR A 397 -12.48 0.43 -19.80
CA TYR A 397 -11.52 -0.61 -20.14
C TYR A 397 -12.09 -1.55 -21.19
N THR A 398 -11.28 -1.94 -22.15
CA THR A 398 -11.60 -2.90 -23.21
C THR A 398 -10.45 -3.87 -23.44
N TYR A 399 -10.77 -5.04 -23.98
CA TYR A 399 -9.77 -6.00 -24.42
C TYR A 399 -10.20 -6.59 -25.76
N ASP A 400 -9.30 -6.58 -26.73
CA ASP A 400 -9.53 -7.23 -28.03
C ASP A 400 -8.96 -8.65 -27.98
N VAL A 401 -9.85 -9.64 -27.93
CA VAL A 401 -9.50 -11.07 -27.84
C VAL A 401 -8.77 -11.59 -29.07
N ASN A 402 -8.93 -10.96 -30.23
CA ASN A 402 -8.30 -11.39 -31.49
C ASN A 402 -6.84 -10.93 -31.57
N THR A 403 -6.58 -9.69 -31.15
CA THR A 403 -5.24 -9.09 -31.17
C THR A 403 -4.53 -9.23 -29.83
N LYS A 404 -5.21 -9.69 -28.78
CA LYS A 404 -4.74 -9.76 -27.39
C LYS A 404 -4.26 -8.40 -26.87
N THR A 405 -5.00 -7.33 -27.20
CA THR A 405 -4.60 -5.96 -26.93
C THR A 405 -5.51 -5.31 -25.89
N HIS A 406 -4.93 -4.73 -24.85
CA HIS A 406 -5.65 -3.94 -23.85
C HIS A 406 -5.90 -2.53 -24.35
N GLY A 407 -7.14 -2.07 -24.25
CA GLY A 407 -7.51 -0.68 -24.53
C GLY A 407 -6.93 0.28 -23.48
N PRO A 408 -6.85 1.56 -23.81
CA PRO A 408 -6.25 2.57 -22.94
C PRO A 408 -7.15 2.99 -21.76
N GLY A 409 -8.45 2.70 -21.80
CA GLY A 409 -9.39 3.04 -20.73
C GLY A 409 -9.07 2.29 -19.43
N MET A 410 -9.21 2.94 -18.29
CA MET A 410 -8.94 2.31 -17.00
C MET A 410 -10.14 2.29 -16.04
N PHE A 411 -11.33 2.56 -16.55
CA PHE A 411 -12.55 2.58 -15.73
C PHE A 411 -13.61 1.62 -16.25
N LEU A 412 -14.57 1.29 -15.38
CA LEU A 412 -15.86 0.73 -15.77
C LEU A 412 -16.94 1.64 -15.22
N LYS A 413 -17.67 2.30 -16.11
CA LYS A 413 -18.76 3.25 -15.80
C LYS A 413 -19.88 3.11 -16.84
N GLY A 414 -21.11 3.34 -16.41
CA GLY A 414 -22.30 3.22 -17.26
C GLY A 414 -22.75 1.77 -17.42
N ILE A 415 -23.41 1.46 -18.52
CA ILE A 415 -23.97 0.13 -18.81
C ILE A 415 -22.82 -0.86 -19.06
N ILE A 416 -22.81 -1.93 -18.31
CA ILE A 416 -21.78 -2.97 -18.40
C ILE A 416 -22.31 -4.13 -19.27
N ARG A 417 -21.47 -4.55 -20.23
CA ARG A 417 -21.80 -5.60 -21.19
C ARG A 417 -20.80 -6.75 -21.10
N ALA A 418 -21.27 -7.95 -21.38
CA ALA A 418 -20.45 -9.14 -21.48
C ALA A 418 -19.32 -9.01 -22.52
N ASN A 419 -18.39 -9.94 -22.51
CA ASN A 419 -17.29 -10.04 -23.48
C ASN A 419 -16.55 -8.71 -23.69
N PHE A 420 -16.02 -8.15 -22.61
CA PHE A 420 -15.26 -6.89 -22.61
C PHE A 420 -16.03 -5.72 -23.26
N GLY A 421 -17.34 -5.66 -23.02
CA GLY A 421 -18.19 -4.57 -23.49
C GLY A 421 -18.85 -4.79 -24.86
N THR A 422 -18.64 -5.93 -25.53
CA THR A 422 -19.16 -6.20 -26.87
C THR A 422 -20.43 -7.08 -26.91
N GLY A 423 -20.74 -7.75 -25.79
CA GLY A 423 -21.88 -8.68 -25.68
C GLY A 423 -23.16 -8.04 -25.15
N ASP A 424 -24.03 -8.89 -24.62
CA ASP A 424 -25.30 -8.47 -24.01
C ASP A 424 -25.07 -7.67 -22.72
N VAL A 425 -26.06 -6.86 -22.34
CA VAL A 425 -26.04 -6.13 -21.06
C VAL A 425 -26.05 -7.13 -19.92
N LEU A 426 -25.07 -7.02 -19.05
CA LEU A 426 -25.00 -7.84 -17.83
C LEU A 426 -26.10 -7.47 -16.84
N LYS A 427 -26.49 -8.44 -16.05
CA LYS A 427 -27.49 -8.26 -14.99
C LYS A 427 -26.80 -8.09 -13.65
N ALA A 428 -27.33 -7.19 -12.84
CA ALA A 428 -26.91 -7.03 -11.47
C ALA A 428 -27.57 -8.13 -10.60
N ASP A 429 -26.77 -8.64 -9.64
CA ASP A 429 -27.20 -9.67 -8.72
C ASP A 429 -27.60 -9.11 -7.35
N ALA A 430 -28.09 -9.99 -6.51
CA ALA A 430 -28.37 -9.82 -5.08
C ALA A 430 -29.35 -8.68 -4.78
N ASP A 431 -28.91 -7.45 -4.72
CA ASP A 431 -29.75 -6.29 -4.41
C ASP A 431 -30.53 -5.75 -5.61
N ARG A 432 -30.17 -6.18 -6.83
CA ARG A 432 -30.80 -5.74 -8.10
C ARG A 432 -31.12 -6.89 -9.04
N ASP A 433 -31.51 -8.02 -8.51
CA ASP A 433 -31.75 -9.24 -9.27
C ASP A 433 -32.55 -9.01 -10.57
N GLY A 434 -31.96 -9.45 -11.68
CA GLY A 434 -32.53 -9.33 -13.02
C GLY A 434 -32.50 -7.93 -13.65
N GLN A 435 -32.04 -6.90 -12.95
CA GLN A 435 -31.86 -5.55 -13.51
C GLN A 435 -30.52 -5.38 -14.19
N ASP A 436 -30.41 -4.37 -15.06
CA ASP A 436 -29.17 -4.09 -15.76
C ASP A 436 -28.05 -3.68 -14.81
N LEU A 437 -26.85 -4.23 -15.03
CA LEU A 437 -25.64 -3.80 -14.33
C LEU A 437 -25.16 -2.47 -14.92
N VAL A 438 -25.22 -1.43 -14.12
CA VAL A 438 -24.80 -0.08 -14.51
C VAL A 438 -24.00 0.54 -13.38
N TYR A 439 -22.73 0.88 -13.64
CA TYR A 439 -21.93 1.60 -12.65
C TYR A 439 -22.17 3.09 -12.73
N VAL A 440 -22.68 3.64 -11.63
CA VAL A 440 -23.04 5.06 -11.48
C VAL A 440 -22.01 5.76 -10.60
N ASP A 441 -21.59 6.95 -10.97
CA ASP A 441 -20.62 7.75 -10.21
C ASP A 441 -21.26 8.41 -8.97
N GLN A 442 -21.99 7.63 -8.22
CA GLN A 442 -22.65 7.95 -6.94
C GLN A 442 -22.65 6.71 -6.05
N LEU A 443 -22.80 6.90 -4.75
CA LEU A 443 -23.03 5.80 -3.79
C LEU A 443 -24.44 5.89 -3.23
N GLY A 444 -25.14 4.77 -3.18
CA GLY A 444 -26.50 4.69 -2.64
C GLY A 444 -27.30 3.54 -3.20
N THR A 445 -28.61 3.59 -3.02
CA THR A 445 -29.60 2.72 -3.63
C THR A 445 -30.34 3.46 -4.74
N PHE A 446 -30.71 2.77 -5.80
CA PHE A 446 -31.24 3.38 -7.01
C PHE A 446 -32.56 2.75 -7.41
N LEU A 447 -33.53 3.58 -7.83
CA LEU A 447 -34.83 3.13 -8.34
C LEU A 447 -34.80 2.79 -9.82
N ASN A 448 -35.63 1.83 -10.23
CA ASN A 448 -36.08 1.61 -11.59
C ASN A 448 -34.97 1.62 -12.66
N GLN A 449 -33.78 1.12 -12.36
CA GLN A 449 -32.64 1.15 -13.27
C GLN A 449 -32.31 2.55 -13.84
N GLY A 450 -33.19 3.54 -13.61
CA GLY A 450 -33.03 4.93 -14.02
C GLY A 450 -31.97 5.66 -13.24
N ARG A 451 -31.56 5.04 -12.14
CA ARG A 451 -30.49 5.59 -11.32
C ARG A 451 -30.94 6.82 -10.54
N GLU A 452 -32.22 6.81 -10.20
CA GLU A 452 -32.76 7.71 -9.19
C GLU A 452 -32.45 7.12 -7.82
N LEU A 453 -32.02 7.96 -6.89
CA LEU A 453 -31.71 7.53 -5.53
C LEU A 453 -32.99 7.25 -4.75
N GLU A 454 -33.10 6.07 -4.15
CA GLU A 454 -34.19 5.74 -3.23
C GLU A 454 -34.05 6.45 -1.89
N THR A 455 -32.81 6.57 -1.45
CA THR A 455 -32.47 7.14 -0.17
C THR A 455 -31.39 8.18 -0.33
N VAL A 456 -31.16 8.93 0.72
CA VAL A 456 -29.99 9.78 0.81
C VAL A 456 -28.73 8.93 0.62
N MET A 457 -27.80 9.42 -0.16
CA MET A 457 -26.51 8.76 -0.34
C MET A 457 -25.84 8.58 1.02
N SER A 458 -25.39 7.35 1.27
CA SER A 458 -24.66 7.03 2.47
C SER A 458 -23.21 6.75 2.11
N PRO A 459 -22.23 7.24 2.87
CA PRO A 459 -20.86 6.80 2.74
C PRO A 459 -20.69 5.34 3.12
N ARG A 460 -21.68 4.78 3.80
CA ARG A 460 -21.67 3.44 4.36
C ARG A 460 -22.32 2.42 3.43
N TRP A 461 -23.48 2.76 2.86
CA TRP A 461 -24.31 1.81 2.13
C TRP A 461 -24.26 2.07 0.62
N GLY A 462 -24.14 1.02 -0.14
CA GLY A 462 -24.25 1.09 -1.57
C GLY A 462 -24.62 -0.25 -2.19
N GLU A 463 -25.40 -0.21 -3.24
CA GLU A 463 -25.76 -1.40 -4.01
C GLU A 463 -24.69 -1.74 -5.04
N THR A 464 -24.85 -2.86 -5.77
CA THR A 464 -23.94 -3.32 -6.82
C THR A 464 -23.65 -2.25 -7.87
N ASN A 465 -24.64 -1.44 -8.20
CA ASN A 465 -24.54 -0.38 -9.21
C ASN A 465 -23.79 0.88 -8.72
N SER A 466 -23.45 0.96 -7.43
CA SER A 466 -22.79 2.12 -6.86
C SER A 466 -21.30 2.17 -7.17
N GLY A 467 -20.84 3.33 -7.59
CA GLY A 467 -19.43 3.69 -7.76
C GLY A 467 -18.79 3.19 -9.05
N VAL A 468 -17.87 3.99 -9.58
CA VAL A 468 -17.03 3.63 -10.73
C VAL A 468 -15.96 2.63 -10.29
N ARG A 469 -15.66 1.65 -11.14
CA ARG A 469 -14.59 0.68 -10.91
C ARG A 469 -13.32 1.11 -11.61
N LEU A 470 -12.18 0.81 -11.02
CA LEU A 470 -10.85 1.09 -11.56
C LEU A 470 -10.21 -0.20 -12.08
N VAL A 471 -9.82 -0.21 -13.35
CA VAL A 471 -9.09 -1.30 -14.02
C VAL A 471 -7.73 -0.77 -14.47
N LYS A 472 -6.88 -0.40 -13.53
CA LYS A 472 -5.53 0.10 -13.85
C LYS A 472 -4.63 -1.05 -14.30
N TYR A 473 -4.61 -2.13 -13.56
CA TYR A 473 -4.02 -3.39 -14.00
C TYR A 473 -5.00 -4.11 -14.92
N PRO A 474 -4.61 -4.42 -16.16
CA PRO A 474 -5.52 -5.04 -17.12
C PRO A 474 -5.85 -6.46 -16.68
N LEU A 475 -7.04 -6.91 -17.08
CA LEU A 475 -7.54 -8.23 -16.78
C LEU A 475 -7.35 -9.13 -18.01
N TYR A 476 -7.09 -10.40 -17.78
CA TYR A 476 -6.79 -11.36 -18.83
C TYR A 476 -7.86 -12.45 -18.87
N PRO A 477 -8.19 -13.01 -20.07
CA PRO A 477 -9.01 -14.21 -20.18
C PRO A 477 -8.43 -15.38 -19.37
N ASN A 478 -9.24 -16.41 -19.07
CA ASN A 478 -8.84 -17.54 -18.22
C ASN A 478 -7.60 -18.30 -18.72
N ASP A 479 -7.43 -18.43 -20.01
CA ASP A 479 -6.27 -19.06 -20.64
C ASP A 479 -4.96 -18.25 -20.43
N GLU A 480 -5.09 -16.98 -20.05
CA GLU A 480 -3.98 -16.07 -19.73
C GLU A 480 -3.96 -15.65 -18.25
N GLN A 481 -4.77 -16.27 -17.40
CA GLN A 481 -4.91 -15.88 -15.99
C GLN A 481 -3.59 -15.96 -15.20
N GLY A 482 -2.76 -16.95 -15.49
CA GLY A 482 -1.42 -17.05 -14.92
C GLY A 482 -0.56 -15.83 -15.22
N GLY A 483 -0.72 -15.25 -16.42
CA GLY A 483 -0.06 -14.00 -16.80
C GLY A 483 -0.47 -12.80 -15.94
N PHE A 484 -1.76 -12.66 -15.60
CA PHE A 484 -2.21 -11.60 -14.69
C PHE A 484 -1.58 -11.69 -13.29
N LYS A 485 -1.43 -12.90 -12.76
CA LYS A 485 -0.77 -13.12 -11.48
C LYS A 485 0.74 -12.93 -11.53
N SER A 486 1.32 -12.99 -12.71
CA SER A 486 2.75 -12.81 -12.97
C SER A 486 3.11 -11.39 -13.41
N ILE A 487 2.20 -10.41 -13.28
CA ILE A 487 2.53 -9.01 -13.48
C ILE A 487 3.28 -8.52 -12.23
N ASP A 488 4.48 -8.01 -12.41
CA ASP A 488 5.25 -7.45 -11.30
C ASP A 488 4.62 -6.18 -10.74
N ASP A 489 4.79 -5.94 -9.45
CA ASP A 489 4.20 -4.78 -8.79
C ASP A 489 5.17 -3.58 -8.82
N VAL A 490 4.86 -2.61 -9.68
CA VAL A 490 5.70 -1.43 -9.91
C VAL A 490 5.63 -0.49 -8.71
N GLN A 491 6.74 -0.34 -8.01
CA GLN A 491 6.84 0.50 -6.81
C GLN A 491 7.58 1.81 -7.04
N PHE A 492 8.52 1.82 -8.00
CA PHE A 492 9.28 3.00 -8.37
C PHE A 492 9.36 3.10 -9.89
N ARG A 493 8.99 4.28 -10.43
CA ARG A 493 9.02 4.54 -11.87
C ARG A 493 9.41 5.99 -12.17
N LEU A 494 9.98 6.21 -13.34
CA LEU A 494 10.58 7.48 -13.72
C LEU A 494 9.62 8.68 -13.64
N ALA A 495 8.33 8.47 -13.90
CA ALA A 495 7.33 9.55 -13.79
C ALA A 495 7.32 10.20 -12.39
N GLU A 496 7.68 9.47 -11.32
CA GLU A 496 7.79 10.07 -9.99
C GLU A 496 8.89 11.14 -9.94
N ALA A 497 10.03 10.91 -10.55
CA ALA A 497 11.10 11.90 -10.58
C ALA A 497 10.65 13.19 -11.31
N TYR A 498 9.90 13.05 -12.42
CA TYR A 498 9.30 14.20 -13.12
C TYR A 498 8.32 14.97 -12.23
N TYR A 499 7.45 14.27 -11.53
CA TYR A 499 6.46 14.88 -10.65
C TYR A 499 7.09 15.49 -9.39
N ASN A 500 8.18 14.91 -8.88
CA ASN A 500 8.96 15.51 -7.79
C ASN A 500 9.52 16.87 -8.21
N VAL A 501 10.16 16.95 -9.39
CA VAL A 501 10.66 18.23 -9.93
C VAL A 501 9.51 19.21 -10.12
N ALA A 502 8.40 18.75 -10.72
CA ALA A 502 7.23 19.60 -10.95
C ALA A 502 6.69 20.18 -9.66
N GLU A 503 6.53 19.38 -8.62
CA GLU A 503 6.04 19.88 -7.31
C GLU A 503 7.03 20.87 -6.69
N CYS A 504 8.32 20.57 -6.71
CA CYS A 504 9.35 21.46 -6.18
C CYS A 504 9.34 22.82 -6.91
N GLU A 505 9.25 22.81 -8.24
CA GLU A 505 9.14 24.03 -9.04
C GLU A 505 7.83 24.82 -8.75
N MET A 506 6.70 24.10 -8.59
CA MET A 506 5.44 24.73 -8.23
C MET A 506 5.52 25.41 -6.85
N ARG A 507 6.17 24.79 -5.86
CA ARG A 507 6.37 25.35 -4.52
C ARG A 507 7.30 26.57 -4.51
N LYS A 508 8.19 26.68 -5.50
CA LYS A 508 9.04 27.85 -5.73
C LYS A 508 8.32 28.98 -6.49
N GLY A 509 7.09 28.74 -6.97
CA GLY A 509 6.32 29.68 -7.78
C GLY A 509 6.58 29.60 -9.29
N ASN A 510 7.34 28.61 -9.75
CA ASN A 510 7.70 28.41 -11.15
C ASN A 510 6.65 27.51 -11.86
N SER A 511 5.39 27.91 -11.87
CA SER A 511 4.27 27.08 -12.37
C SER A 511 4.42 26.67 -13.84
N ALA A 512 5.06 27.49 -14.67
CA ALA A 512 5.30 27.18 -16.08
C ALA A 512 6.31 26.03 -16.22
N GLU A 513 7.38 26.02 -15.43
CA GLU A 513 8.38 24.94 -15.43
C GLU A 513 7.79 23.67 -14.82
N ALA A 514 7.06 23.79 -13.70
CA ALA A 514 6.32 22.67 -13.11
C ALA A 514 5.42 21.99 -14.14
N LYS A 515 4.67 22.77 -14.90
CA LYS A 515 3.79 22.28 -15.96
C LYS A 515 4.59 21.51 -17.03
N ASN A 516 5.77 21.97 -17.44
CA ASN A 516 6.57 21.31 -18.46
C ASN A 516 6.95 19.89 -18.02
N TYR A 517 7.33 19.69 -16.75
CA TYR A 517 7.65 18.36 -16.21
C TYR A 517 6.41 17.45 -16.14
N VAL A 518 5.26 17.98 -15.73
CA VAL A 518 4.01 17.21 -15.74
C VAL A 518 3.61 16.84 -17.17
N ASP A 519 3.72 17.79 -18.12
CA ASP A 519 3.34 17.58 -19.53
C ASP A 519 4.23 16.54 -20.23
N ALA A 520 5.48 16.42 -19.84
CA ALA A 520 6.38 15.39 -20.34
C ALA A 520 5.86 13.97 -20.05
N VAL A 521 5.12 13.80 -18.96
CA VAL A 521 4.47 12.53 -18.60
C VAL A 521 3.04 12.47 -19.16
N ARG A 522 2.19 13.45 -18.84
CA ARG A 522 0.76 13.39 -19.17
C ARG A 522 0.48 13.51 -20.68
N GLY A 523 1.43 13.99 -21.47
CA GLY A 523 1.28 14.11 -22.93
C GLY A 523 0.92 12.81 -23.64
N ARG A 524 1.34 11.66 -23.09
CA ARG A 524 1.03 10.32 -23.62
C ARG A 524 -0.46 9.94 -23.53
N TYR A 525 -1.20 10.59 -22.65
CA TYR A 525 -2.62 10.30 -22.41
C TYR A 525 -3.57 11.02 -23.38
N TYR A 526 -3.05 11.79 -24.33
CA TYR A 526 -3.85 12.50 -25.32
C TYR A 526 -3.47 12.10 -26.73
N LYS A 527 -4.48 11.90 -27.57
CA LYS A 527 -4.26 11.72 -29.02
C LYS A 527 -3.48 12.91 -29.56
N THR A 528 -2.65 12.70 -30.56
CA THR A 528 -1.83 13.76 -31.15
C THR A 528 -2.64 14.98 -31.60
N SER A 529 -3.87 14.78 -32.11
CA SER A 529 -4.80 15.84 -32.51
C SER A 529 -5.24 16.74 -31.36
N ASP A 530 -5.36 16.19 -30.14
CA ASP A 530 -5.95 16.86 -28.98
C ASP A 530 -4.89 17.35 -28.00
N ARG A 531 -3.67 16.80 -28.09
CA ARG A 531 -2.61 16.98 -27.11
C ARG A 531 -2.32 18.43 -26.78
N THR A 532 -2.07 19.27 -27.80
CA THR A 532 -1.75 20.68 -27.57
C THR A 532 -2.88 21.42 -26.85
N ALA A 533 -4.12 21.19 -27.28
CA ALA A 533 -5.29 21.83 -26.66
C ALA A 533 -5.56 21.31 -25.24
N ALA A 534 -5.36 20.01 -25.01
CA ALA A 534 -5.52 19.40 -23.68
C ALA A 534 -4.45 19.87 -22.69
N LEU A 535 -3.20 19.97 -23.13
CA LEU A 535 -2.09 20.43 -22.29
C LEU A 535 -2.10 21.94 -22.04
N SER A 536 -2.85 22.74 -22.80
CA SER A 536 -2.93 24.18 -22.61
C SER A 536 -3.82 24.61 -21.44
N ILE A 537 -4.63 23.70 -20.90
CA ILE A 537 -5.56 23.96 -19.80
C ILE A 537 -5.24 23.07 -18.58
N PRO A 538 -5.56 23.50 -17.37
CA PRO A 538 -5.30 22.70 -16.17
C PRO A 538 -6.26 21.49 -16.03
N GLY A 539 -7.36 21.47 -16.76
CA GLY A 539 -8.35 20.39 -16.73
C GLY A 539 -9.54 20.65 -15.79
N PRO A 540 -10.44 19.64 -15.65
CA PRO A 540 -11.69 19.81 -14.91
C PRO A 540 -11.49 20.26 -13.46
N GLY A 541 -12.28 21.23 -13.05
CA GLY A 541 -12.26 21.77 -11.69
C GLY A 541 -11.17 22.82 -11.40
N PHE A 542 -10.34 23.17 -12.40
CA PHE A 542 -9.24 24.12 -12.22
C PHE A 542 -9.28 25.24 -13.26
N THR A 543 -8.88 26.44 -12.85
CA THR A 543 -8.76 27.62 -13.73
C THR A 543 -7.30 28.02 -13.96
N GLN A 544 -6.38 27.49 -13.18
CA GLN A 544 -4.96 27.81 -13.23
C GLN A 544 -4.10 26.59 -12.86
N PHE A 545 -2.83 26.66 -13.21
CA PHE A 545 -1.82 25.68 -12.81
C PHE A 545 -1.25 26.08 -11.45
N ASP A 546 -1.81 25.52 -10.38
CA ASP A 546 -1.46 25.83 -8.98
C ASP A 546 -1.21 24.54 -8.16
N MET A 547 -1.05 24.69 -6.85
CA MET A 547 -0.81 23.55 -5.96
C MET A 547 -1.99 22.58 -5.93
N ASP A 548 -3.23 23.03 -6.04
CA ASP A 548 -4.39 22.13 -6.08
C ASP A 548 -4.43 21.33 -7.39
N TRP A 549 -4.06 21.98 -8.51
CA TRP A 549 -3.84 21.29 -9.76
C TRP A 549 -2.71 20.24 -9.65
N MET A 550 -1.58 20.58 -9.04
CA MET A 550 -0.45 19.66 -8.87
C MET A 550 -0.85 18.42 -8.05
N LEU A 551 -1.61 18.62 -6.96
CA LEU A 551 -2.17 17.52 -6.17
C LEU A 551 -3.11 16.63 -7.00
N SER A 552 -3.90 17.22 -7.88
CA SER A 552 -4.77 16.49 -8.81
C SER A 552 -3.97 15.68 -9.83
N GLU A 553 -2.90 16.23 -10.37
CA GLU A 553 -2.02 15.49 -11.30
C GLU A 553 -1.36 14.29 -10.62
N TRP A 554 -0.82 14.44 -9.40
CA TRP A 554 -0.37 13.31 -8.58
C TRP A 554 -1.45 12.23 -8.43
N GLY A 555 -2.67 12.66 -8.09
CA GLY A 555 -3.79 11.74 -7.90
C GLY A 555 -4.20 10.99 -9.17
N LYS A 556 -4.13 11.62 -10.34
CA LYS A 556 -4.44 10.98 -11.63
C LYS A 556 -3.34 10.01 -12.07
N GLU A 557 -2.09 10.39 -11.88
CA GLU A 557 -0.96 9.57 -12.28
C GLU A 557 -0.84 8.30 -11.44
N TYR A 558 -1.00 8.42 -10.12
CA TYR A 558 -0.81 7.34 -9.17
C TYR A 558 -2.12 6.72 -8.64
N LEU A 559 -3.25 6.96 -9.29
CA LEU A 559 -4.56 6.42 -8.89
C LEU A 559 -4.50 4.89 -8.72
N GLY A 560 -4.72 4.41 -7.51
CA GLY A 560 -4.80 3.00 -7.18
C GLY A 560 -3.47 2.23 -7.23
N GLU A 561 -2.33 2.92 -7.17
CA GLU A 561 -1.02 2.27 -7.05
C GLU A 561 -0.63 1.99 -5.58
N GLY A 562 -1.32 2.59 -4.62
CA GLY A 562 -1.06 2.43 -3.19
C GLY A 562 0.10 3.27 -2.66
N ASN A 563 0.28 3.24 -1.34
CA ASN A 563 1.43 3.76 -0.60
C ASN A 563 1.81 5.23 -0.86
N ARG A 564 0.86 6.09 -1.28
CA ARG A 564 1.18 7.48 -1.63
C ARG A 564 0.10 8.49 -1.27
N ARG A 565 -1.13 8.32 -1.76
CA ARG A 565 -2.15 9.39 -1.78
C ARG A 565 -2.40 10.05 -0.43
N ARG A 566 -2.42 9.27 0.65
CA ARG A 566 -2.60 9.78 2.01
C ARG A 566 -1.50 10.77 2.41
N THR A 567 -0.24 10.47 2.10
CA THR A 567 0.90 11.33 2.40
C THR A 567 0.91 12.56 1.50
N ASP A 568 0.52 12.44 0.22
CA ASP A 568 0.33 13.61 -0.64
C ASP A 568 -0.71 14.58 -0.05
N LEU A 569 -1.86 14.08 0.42
CA LEU A 569 -2.86 14.92 1.07
C LEU A 569 -2.32 15.64 2.32
N ARG A 570 -1.46 14.98 3.12
CA ARG A 570 -0.80 15.63 4.27
C ARG A 570 0.17 16.72 3.81
N ARG A 571 1.01 16.44 2.82
CA ARG A 571 2.00 17.38 2.29
C ARG A 571 1.36 18.63 1.66
N PHE A 572 0.16 18.49 1.13
CA PHE A 572 -0.63 19.60 0.58
C PHE A 572 -1.59 20.25 1.59
N ASP A 573 -1.51 19.87 2.87
CA ASP A 573 -2.39 20.32 3.96
C ASP A 573 -3.90 20.08 3.68
N LYS A 574 -4.22 19.04 2.92
CA LYS A 574 -5.61 18.68 2.58
C LYS A 574 -6.17 17.57 3.47
N PHE A 575 -5.33 16.77 4.09
CA PHE A 575 -5.80 15.63 4.89
C PHE A 575 -6.66 16.07 6.07
N THR A 576 -6.26 17.10 6.78
CA THR A 576 -6.99 17.64 7.94
C THR A 576 -7.77 18.91 7.63
N GLN A 577 -7.39 19.69 6.62
CA GLN A 577 -8.02 20.95 6.29
C GLN A 577 -8.99 20.86 5.10
N GLY A 578 -8.87 19.83 4.26
CA GLY A 578 -9.73 19.65 3.11
C GLY A 578 -11.16 19.28 3.48
N GLN A 579 -12.10 19.55 2.58
CA GLN A 579 -13.50 19.15 2.72
C GLN A 579 -13.70 17.75 2.13
N TRP A 580 -14.09 16.80 2.98
CA TRP A 580 -14.28 15.43 2.58
C TRP A 580 -15.67 15.18 1.97
N TRP A 581 -15.75 14.40 0.92
CA TRP A 581 -16.95 14.08 0.16
C TRP A 581 -18.10 13.51 0.99
N PHE A 582 -17.87 12.90 2.13
CA PHE A 582 -18.89 12.26 2.97
C PHE A 582 -19.41 13.12 4.13
N TRP A 583 -18.92 14.32 4.36
CA TRP A 583 -19.24 15.10 5.58
C TRP A 583 -20.71 15.46 5.76
N GLY A 584 -21.36 15.96 4.74
CA GLY A 584 -22.79 16.31 4.83
C GLY A 584 -23.70 15.14 5.11
N ARG A 585 -23.27 13.93 4.83
CA ARG A 585 -24.06 12.70 4.85
C ARG A 585 -23.94 11.90 6.11
N ALA A 586 -22.82 11.98 6.77
CA ALA A 586 -22.64 11.36 8.06
C ALA A 586 -23.68 11.81 9.08
N LYS A 587 -24.20 13.03 8.94
CA LYS A 587 -25.31 13.54 9.77
C LYS A 587 -26.63 12.82 9.51
N GLU A 588 -26.90 12.48 8.28
CA GLU A 588 -28.16 11.80 7.87
C GLU A 588 -28.18 10.34 8.33
N ASP A 589 -27.02 9.70 8.34
CA ASP A 589 -26.85 8.35 8.90
C ASP A 589 -26.73 8.33 10.43
N GLY A 590 -26.89 9.49 11.10
CA GLY A 590 -26.75 9.62 12.55
C GLY A 590 -25.28 9.58 13.02
N ILE A 591 -24.31 9.66 12.12
CA ILE A 591 -22.89 9.70 12.43
C ILE A 591 -22.45 11.14 12.52
N SER A 592 -22.01 11.59 13.69
CA SER A 592 -21.45 12.92 13.85
C SER A 592 -19.98 12.91 13.49
N LEU A 593 -19.63 13.38 12.30
CA LEU A 593 -18.27 13.60 11.88
C LEU A 593 -17.94 15.11 11.94
N PRO A 594 -16.77 15.51 12.45
CA PRO A 594 -16.36 16.89 12.48
C PRO A 594 -16.10 17.42 11.07
N GLU A 595 -16.32 18.70 10.83
CA GLU A 595 -16.03 19.33 9.52
C GLU A 595 -14.55 19.29 9.16
N LYS A 596 -13.69 19.37 10.17
CA LYS A 596 -12.23 19.23 10.00
C LYS A 596 -11.77 18.01 10.77
N ARG A 597 -10.80 17.32 10.22
CA ARG A 597 -10.19 16.18 10.89
C ARG A 597 -9.21 16.65 11.95
N ASP A 598 -9.18 15.97 13.07
CA ASP A 598 -8.14 16.13 14.07
C ASP A 598 -6.79 15.69 13.50
N ARG A 599 -5.74 16.43 13.83
CA ARG A 599 -4.37 16.10 13.38
C ARG A 599 -3.91 14.72 13.85
N LYS A 600 -4.50 14.14 14.87
CA LYS A 600 -4.20 12.76 15.28
C LYS A 600 -4.36 11.75 14.14
N TYR A 601 -5.29 11.97 13.22
CA TYR A 601 -5.53 11.09 12.08
C TYR A 601 -4.46 11.19 10.98
N GLU A 602 -3.52 12.11 11.08
CA GLU A 602 -2.33 12.15 10.22
C GLU A 602 -1.43 10.94 10.45
N TRP A 603 -1.50 10.34 11.62
CA TRP A 603 -0.73 9.16 12.01
C TRP A 603 -1.65 8.09 12.59
N TYR A 604 -1.28 6.83 12.40
CA TYR A 604 -2.02 5.72 13.01
C TYR A 604 -1.56 5.50 14.46
N PRO A 605 -2.46 4.97 15.33
CA PRO A 605 -2.05 4.50 16.64
C PRO A 605 -1.15 3.28 16.49
N LEU A 606 -0.25 3.07 17.46
CA LEU A 606 0.41 1.78 17.60
C LEU A 606 -0.62 0.70 17.94
N PRO A 607 -0.50 -0.51 17.39
CA PRO A 607 -1.39 -1.62 17.74
C PRO A 607 -1.37 -1.90 19.25
N GLN A 608 -2.52 -2.09 19.85
CA GLN A 608 -2.63 -2.43 21.27
C GLN A 608 -1.89 -3.72 21.61
N SER A 609 -1.87 -4.68 20.70
CA SER A 609 -1.11 -5.94 20.83
C SER A 609 0.39 -5.68 20.92
N ALA A 610 0.95 -4.77 20.12
CA ALA A 610 2.37 -4.42 20.15
C ALA A 610 2.76 -3.79 21.49
N ILE A 611 1.96 -2.84 22.01
CA ILE A 611 2.20 -2.19 23.30
C ILE A 611 2.12 -3.23 24.44
N SER A 612 1.19 -4.19 24.36
CA SER A 612 1.03 -5.22 25.38
C SER A 612 2.23 -6.16 25.47
N VAL A 613 2.90 -6.42 24.34
CA VAL A 613 4.10 -7.27 24.27
C VAL A 613 5.36 -6.47 24.61
N ASN A 614 5.43 -5.20 24.21
CA ASN A 614 6.55 -4.32 24.49
C ASN A 614 6.11 -3.07 25.24
N PRO A 615 6.16 -3.08 26.60
CA PRO A 615 5.78 -1.93 27.43
C PRO A 615 6.68 -0.69 27.25
N GLY A 616 7.82 -0.82 26.57
CA GLY A 616 8.70 0.32 26.23
C GLY A 616 8.20 1.14 25.05
N LEU A 617 7.18 0.67 24.30
CA LEU A 617 6.56 1.43 23.23
C LEU A 617 5.69 2.55 23.80
N ILE A 618 5.81 3.73 23.20
CA ILE A 618 5.04 4.91 23.57
C ILE A 618 3.99 5.14 22.50
N GLN A 619 2.71 5.15 22.89
CA GLN A 619 1.59 5.39 21.99
C GLN A 619 1.72 6.77 21.33
N ASN A 620 1.25 6.86 20.09
CA ASN A 620 1.09 8.13 19.39
C ASN A 620 0.33 9.13 20.27
N PRO A 621 0.85 10.39 20.41
CA PRO A 621 0.27 11.39 21.31
C PRO A 621 -1.19 11.61 21.04
N ASN A 622 -2.14 11.43 21.03
CA ASN A 622 -3.55 11.69 20.75
C ASN A 622 -4.42 10.40 20.69
N TYR A 623 -3.84 9.23 21.03
CA TYR A 623 -4.57 7.95 21.09
C TYR A 623 -4.53 7.33 22.49
#